data_232ed8ea9626793165d28898408791d7
#
_entry.id   232ed8ea9626793165d28898408791d7
#
_cell.length_a   1.000
_cell.length_b   1.000
_cell.length_c   1.000
_cell.angle_alpha   90.00
_cell.angle_beta   90.00
_cell.angle_gamma   90.00
#
_symmetry.space_group_name_H-M   'P 1'
#
loop_
_entity.id
_entity.type
_entity.pdbx_description
1 polymer ?
#
loop_
_entity_poly.entity_id
_entity_poly.type
_entity_poly.pdbx_seq_one_letter_code
_entity_poly.pdbx_strand_id
1 'polypeptide(L)'
;KVHYQRESASLDKYLQEIGREDLITVEEEVELAQAIKRGDRRALEKLTRANLRFVVSVAKQYQNQGLSLPALLTKVTLGLIKAAEKFDETRGFKFISYAVWWIRQSILQALAEQSRIVRLPLNQVGSLNKISKAFSKFEQENERRPSPEELAGELDIPVDKISDTLKVSGRHISVDAPFVEGEDNSLLDVLVNDDSPMADRSLVNESLAREIDRALSTLTDREKRNHSDVFRYRTAGNDIRGNRRQIWSHT
;
A
#
# COMPACT_ATOMS: atom_id res chain seq x y z
N LYS A 1 12.43 9.37 17.80
CA LYS A 1 11.88 10.51 18.58
C LYS A 1 12.23 11.88 17.95
N VAL A 2 13.40 12.08 17.37
CA VAL A 2 13.84 13.37 16.77
C VAL A 2 13.08 13.72 15.48
N HIS A 3 12.70 12.74 14.68
CA HIS A 3 11.95 12.95 13.42
C HIS A 3 10.52 13.46 13.68
N TYR A 4 9.84 12.90 14.69
CA TYR A 4 8.48 13.29 15.08
C TYR A 4 8.41 14.72 15.60
N GLN A 5 9.42 15.17 16.35
CA GLN A 5 9.48 16.55 16.87
C GLN A 5 9.69 17.60 15.76
N ARG A 6 10.45 17.27 14.69
CA ARG A 6 10.68 18.20 13.56
C ARG A 6 9.44 18.36 12.69
N GLU A 7 8.70 17.30 12.44
CA GLU A 7 7.44 17.38 11.70
C GLU A 7 6.38 18.19 12.47
N SER A 8 6.29 18.02 13.79
CA SER A 8 5.42 18.78 14.67
C SER A 8 5.75 20.27 14.62
N ALA A 9 7.01 20.67 14.78
CA ALA A 9 7.43 22.08 14.78
C ALA A 9 7.15 22.78 13.43
N SER A 10 7.35 22.08 12.31
CA SER A 10 7.04 22.61 10.97
C SER A 10 5.54 22.79 10.77
N LEU A 11 4.75 21.83 11.22
CA LEU A 11 3.29 21.91 11.16
C LEU A 11 2.75 23.05 12.03
N ASP A 12 3.27 23.19 13.25
CA ASP A 12 2.84 24.26 14.16
C ASP A 12 3.13 25.64 13.58
N LYS A 13 4.30 25.82 12.96
CA LYS A 13 4.65 27.06 12.25
C LYS A 13 3.68 27.33 11.10
N TYR A 14 3.39 26.32 10.29
CA TYR A 14 2.42 26.42 9.19
C TYR A 14 1.03 26.83 9.70
N LEU A 15 0.54 26.19 10.76
CA LEU A 15 -0.76 26.50 11.37
C LEU A 15 -0.79 27.94 11.93
N GLN A 16 0.31 28.41 12.49
CA GLN A 16 0.45 29.79 12.96
C GLN A 16 0.42 30.79 11.80
N GLU A 17 1.11 30.50 10.69
CA GLU A 17 1.14 31.36 9.50
C GLU A 17 -0.25 31.50 8.85
N ILE A 18 -0.96 30.39 8.63
CA ILE A 18 -2.33 30.43 8.07
C ILE A 18 -3.34 31.08 9.01
N GLY A 19 -3.07 31.07 10.33
CA GLY A 19 -3.91 31.73 11.32
C GLY A 19 -3.88 33.28 11.26
N ARG A 20 -2.84 33.84 10.63
CA ARG A 20 -2.65 35.28 10.47
C ARG A 20 -3.36 35.89 9.25
N GLU A 21 -3.74 35.02 8.31
CA GLU A 21 -4.42 35.46 7.09
C GLU A 21 -5.84 35.91 7.37
N ASP A 22 -6.22 37.05 6.80
CA ASP A 22 -7.53 37.63 6.95
C ASP A 22 -8.61 36.86 6.21
N LEU A 23 -9.84 36.89 6.72
CA LEU A 23 -10.99 36.27 6.05
C LEU A 23 -11.45 37.18 4.90
N ILE A 24 -11.79 36.59 3.79
CA ILE A 24 -12.25 37.27 2.57
C ILE A 24 -13.78 37.47 2.63
N THR A 25 -14.27 38.64 2.21
CA THR A 25 -15.71 38.89 2.01
C THR A 25 -16.21 38.23 0.73
N VAL A 26 -17.56 38.14 0.62
CA VAL A 26 -18.17 37.51 -0.59
C VAL A 26 -17.89 38.37 -1.84
N GLU A 27 -17.86 39.70 -1.68
CA GLU A 27 -17.55 40.63 -2.77
C GLU A 27 -16.11 40.45 -3.27
N GLU A 28 -15.16 40.33 -2.31
CA GLU A 28 -13.75 40.06 -2.65
C GLU A 28 -13.58 38.67 -3.29
N GLU A 29 -14.37 37.65 -2.89
CA GLU A 29 -14.34 36.32 -3.53
C GLU A 29 -14.69 36.43 -5.01
N VAL A 30 -15.70 37.23 -5.36
CA VAL A 30 -16.13 37.45 -6.75
C VAL A 30 -15.05 38.19 -7.55
N GLU A 31 -14.48 39.25 -7.01
CA GLU A 31 -13.42 40.02 -7.66
C GLU A 31 -12.18 39.14 -7.93
N LEU A 32 -11.77 38.34 -6.92
CA LEU A 32 -10.65 37.40 -7.06
C LEU A 32 -10.95 36.32 -8.08
N ALA A 33 -12.17 35.77 -8.11
CA ALA A 33 -12.56 34.75 -9.09
C ALA A 33 -12.52 35.31 -10.52
N GLN A 34 -12.96 36.55 -10.74
CA GLN A 34 -12.85 37.21 -12.04
C GLN A 34 -11.40 37.47 -12.46
N ALA A 35 -10.54 37.85 -11.49
CA ALA A 35 -9.11 38.04 -11.75
C ALA A 35 -8.42 36.69 -12.10
N ILE A 36 -8.78 35.60 -11.44
CA ILE A 36 -8.28 34.25 -11.73
C ILE A 36 -8.67 33.83 -13.16
N LYS A 37 -9.90 34.08 -13.59
CA LYS A 37 -10.32 33.80 -14.98
C LYS A 37 -9.51 34.59 -16.01
N ARG A 38 -8.97 35.75 -15.65
CA ARG A 38 -8.06 36.54 -16.48
C ARG A 38 -6.60 36.07 -16.41
N GLY A 39 -6.30 35.08 -15.59
CA GLY A 39 -4.95 34.50 -15.46
C GLY A 39 -4.08 35.14 -14.37
N ASP A 40 -4.66 35.91 -13.43
CA ASP A 40 -3.91 36.50 -12.32
C ASP A 40 -3.54 35.47 -11.26
N ARG A 41 -2.25 35.12 -11.18
CA ARG A 41 -1.72 34.18 -10.17
C ARG A 41 -1.75 34.74 -8.76
N ARG A 42 -1.65 36.05 -8.59
CA ARG A 42 -1.69 36.68 -7.25
C ARG A 42 -3.09 36.58 -6.64
N ALA A 43 -4.11 36.74 -7.48
CA ALA A 43 -5.49 36.54 -7.06
C ALA A 43 -5.76 35.08 -6.63
N LEU A 44 -5.22 34.10 -7.40
CA LEU A 44 -5.30 32.69 -7.06
C LEU A 44 -4.63 32.39 -5.72
N GLU A 45 -3.45 32.93 -5.49
CA GLU A 45 -2.70 32.77 -4.25
C GLU A 45 -3.47 33.37 -3.07
N LYS A 46 -4.00 34.61 -3.20
CA LYS A 46 -4.78 35.26 -2.14
C LYS A 46 -6.04 34.46 -1.77
N LEU A 47 -6.81 34.02 -2.78
CA LEU A 47 -8.01 33.20 -2.56
C LEU A 47 -7.69 31.87 -1.88
N THR A 48 -6.60 31.22 -2.30
CA THR A 48 -6.17 29.95 -1.72
C THR A 48 -5.73 30.13 -0.27
N ARG A 49 -4.87 31.11 0.02
CA ARG A 49 -4.36 31.37 1.38
C ARG A 49 -5.46 31.63 2.38
N ALA A 50 -6.42 32.46 2.07
CA ALA A 50 -7.54 32.79 2.93
C ALA A 50 -8.41 31.59 3.30
N ASN A 51 -8.44 30.56 2.45
CA ASN A 51 -9.24 29.36 2.67
C ASN A 51 -8.45 28.18 3.26
N LEU A 52 -7.13 28.30 3.53
CA LEU A 52 -6.32 27.22 4.09
C LEU A 52 -6.80 26.77 5.47
N ARG A 53 -7.31 27.68 6.31
CA ARG A 53 -7.88 27.32 7.63
C ARG A 53 -9.02 26.32 7.50
N PHE A 54 -9.88 26.51 6.51
CA PHE A 54 -10.96 25.59 6.20
C PHE A 54 -10.45 24.23 5.73
N VAL A 55 -9.43 24.22 4.85
CA VAL A 55 -8.75 23.00 4.40
C VAL A 55 -8.25 22.17 5.57
N VAL A 56 -7.61 22.82 6.56
CA VAL A 56 -7.12 22.12 7.77
C VAL A 56 -8.27 21.50 8.56
N SER A 57 -9.39 22.19 8.71
CA SER A 57 -10.55 21.67 9.45
C SER A 57 -11.14 20.41 8.78
N VAL A 58 -11.19 20.38 7.45
CA VAL A 58 -11.64 19.21 6.69
C VAL A 58 -10.60 18.10 6.75
N ALA A 59 -9.32 18.39 6.58
CA ALA A 59 -8.25 17.39 6.62
C ALA A 59 -8.15 16.68 7.98
N LYS A 60 -8.42 17.38 9.09
CA LYS A 60 -8.47 16.79 10.44
C LYS A 60 -9.48 15.65 10.57
N GLN A 61 -10.59 15.67 9.83
CA GLN A 61 -11.61 14.61 9.86
C GLN A 61 -11.11 13.28 9.24
N TYR A 62 -10.04 13.34 8.43
CA TYR A 62 -9.45 12.20 7.74
C TYR A 62 -8.09 11.78 8.33
N GLN A 63 -7.75 12.25 9.52
CA GLN A 63 -6.55 11.80 10.24
C GLN A 63 -6.63 10.31 10.58
N ASN A 64 -5.46 9.68 10.77
CA ASN A 64 -5.32 8.27 11.17
C ASN A 64 -5.85 7.24 10.16
N GLN A 65 -6.06 7.65 8.91
CA GLN A 65 -6.48 6.73 7.83
C GLN A 65 -5.32 6.21 6.97
N GLY A 66 -4.07 6.37 7.46
CA GLY A 66 -2.86 5.87 6.79
C GLY A 66 -1.97 6.95 6.17
N LEU A 67 -2.35 8.24 6.31
CA LEU A 67 -1.51 9.37 5.93
C LEU A 67 -1.32 10.33 7.11
N SER A 68 -0.14 10.94 7.20
CA SER A 68 0.14 12.00 8.15
C SER A 68 -0.60 13.29 7.77
N LEU A 69 -0.91 14.13 8.76
CA LEU A 69 -1.62 15.40 8.51
C LEU A 69 -0.87 16.32 7.53
N PRO A 70 0.47 16.51 7.60
CA PRO A 70 1.20 17.30 6.62
C PRO A 70 1.08 16.77 5.19
N ALA A 71 1.13 15.44 5.01
CA ALA A 71 0.95 14.83 3.69
C ALA A 71 -0.46 15.07 3.13
N LEU A 72 -1.49 14.93 3.98
CA LEU A 72 -2.87 15.26 3.60
C LEU A 72 -3.01 16.72 3.21
N LEU A 73 -2.52 17.67 4.02
CA LEU A 73 -2.61 19.11 3.75
C LEU A 73 -2.01 19.46 2.39
N THR A 74 -0.85 18.92 2.06
CA THR A 74 -0.21 19.15 0.75
C THR A 74 -1.11 18.73 -0.42
N LYS A 75 -1.75 17.56 -0.34
CA LYS A 75 -2.64 17.05 -1.39
C LYS A 75 -3.96 17.82 -1.46
N VAL A 76 -4.50 18.17 -0.33
CA VAL A 76 -5.77 18.93 -0.24
C VAL A 76 -5.61 20.34 -0.78
N THR A 77 -4.48 20.99 -0.53
CA THR A 77 -4.17 22.31 -1.09
C THR A 77 -4.17 22.29 -2.62
N LEU A 78 -3.65 21.22 -3.24
CA LEU A 78 -3.75 21.04 -4.69
C LEU A 78 -5.21 20.93 -5.17
N GLY A 79 -6.06 20.27 -4.40
CA GLY A 79 -7.50 20.21 -4.65
C GLY A 79 -8.16 21.56 -4.57
N LEU A 80 -7.79 22.39 -3.58
CA LEU A 80 -8.28 23.76 -3.42
C LEU A 80 -7.88 24.66 -4.60
N ILE A 81 -6.64 24.57 -5.08
CA ILE A 81 -6.15 25.32 -6.24
C ILE A 81 -6.98 24.97 -7.48
N LYS A 82 -7.19 23.67 -7.76
CA LYS A 82 -8.04 23.21 -8.87
C LYS A 82 -9.47 23.69 -8.75
N ALA A 83 -10.00 23.78 -7.52
CA ALA A 83 -11.33 24.33 -7.27
C ALA A 83 -11.36 25.84 -7.60
N ALA A 84 -10.33 26.59 -7.22
CA ALA A 84 -10.25 28.03 -7.48
C ALA A 84 -10.17 28.35 -8.99
N GLU A 85 -9.44 27.54 -9.77
CA GLU A 85 -9.35 27.69 -11.23
C GLU A 85 -10.67 27.42 -11.95
N LYS A 86 -11.52 26.53 -11.38
CA LYS A 86 -12.79 26.11 -11.99
C LYS A 86 -14.03 26.75 -11.37
N PHE A 87 -13.84 27.62 -10.41
CA PHE A 87 -14.95 28.27 -9.72
C PHE A 87 -15.66 29.26 -10.63
N ASP A 88 -17.00 29.23 -10.58
CA ASP A 88 -17.87 30.11 -11.32
C ASP A 88 -18.69 31.00 -10.36
N GLU A 89 -18.30 32.26 -10.31
CA GLU A 89 -18.89 33.29 -9.44
C GLU A 89 -20.32 33.68 -9.83
N THR A 90 -20.71 33.39 -11.08
CA THR A 90 -22.05 33.77 -11.60
C THR A 90 -23.17 32.97 -10.97
N ARG A 91 -22.86 31.84 -10.33
CA ARG A 91 -23.83 30.94 -9.69
C ARG A 91 -24.33 31.40 -8.32
N GLY A 92 -23.73 32.44 -7.74
CA GLY A 92 -24.16 33.03 -6.47
C GLY A 92 -23.87 32.19 -5.21
N PHE A 93 -23.06 31.12 -5.32
CA PHE A 93 -22.63 30.31 -4.19
C PHE A 93 -21.26 30.77 -3.67
N LYS A 94 -21.04 30.60 -2.34
CA LYS A 94 -19.73 30.84 -1.74
C LYS A 94 -18.70 29.83 -2.28
N PHE A 95 -17.48 30.27 -2.50
CA PHE A 95 -16.36 29.45 -2.96
C PHE A 95 -16.18 28.17 -2.12
N ILE A 96 -16.26 28.27 -0.79
CA ILE A 96 -16.12 27.13 0.12
C ILE A 96 -17.10 26.01 -0.19
N SER A 97 -18.35 26.31 -0.52
CA SER A 97 -19.39 25.31 -0.84
C SER A 97 -19.03 24.47 -2.07
N TYR A 98 -18.37 25.07 -3.05
CA TYR A 98 -17.85 24.40 -4.23
C TYR A 98 -16.54 23.68 -3.93
N ALA A 99 -15.61 24.31 -3.23
CA ALA A 99 -14.29 23.78 -2.91
C ALA A 99 -14.33 22.50 -2.08
N VAL A 100 -15.31 22.33 -1.18
CA VAL A 100 -15.48 21.12 -0.35
C VAL A 100 -15.47 19.83 -1.18
N TRP A 101 -16.12 19.83 -2.35
CA TRP A 101 -16.16 18.66 -3.22
C TRP A 101 -14.78 18.30 -3.78
N TRP A 102 -14.02 19.28 -4.23
CA TRP A 102 -12.67 19.11 -4.72
C TRP A 102 -11.70 18.68 -3.63
N ILE A 103 -11.85 19.28 -2.44
CA ILE A 103 -11.07 18.94 -1.26
C ILE A 103 -11.30 17.45 -0.88
N ARG A 104 -12.55 17.03 -0.73
CA ARG A 104 -12.90 15.63 -0.41
C ARG A 104 -12.39 14.67 -1.47
N GLN A 105 -12.58 14.99 -2.74
CA GLN A 105 -12.10 14.17 -3.83
C GLN A 105 -10.57 14.02 -3.80
N SER A 106 -9.85 15.11 -3.55
CA SER A 106 -8.40 15.10 -3.43
C SER A 106 -7.91 14.27 -2.23
N ILE A 107 -8.61 14.35 -1.09
CA ILE A 107 -8.32 13.52 0.09
C ILE A 107 -8.53 12.03 -0.22
N LEU A 108 -9.68 11.66 -0.76
CA LEU A 108 -10.00 10.27 -1.07
C LEU A 108 -9.03 9.68 -2.10
N GLN A 109 -8.66 10.47 -3.11
CA GLN A 109 -7.65 10.07 -4.08
C GLN A 109 -6.28 9.88 -3.41
N ALA A 110 -5.84 10.82 -2.56
CA ALA A 110 -4.56 10.71 -1.85
C ALA A 110 -4.52 9.50 -0.92
N LEU A 111 -5.60 9.23 -0.19
CA LEU A 111 -5.73 8.04 0.66
C LEU A 111 -5.67 6.76 -0.15
N ALA A 112 -6.38 6.68 -1.28
CA ALA A 112 -6.36 5.51 -2.14
C ALA A 112 -4.97 5.25 -2.76
N GLU A 113 -4.22 6.31 -3.08
CA GLU A 113 -2.91 6.19 -3.75
C GLU A 113 -1.74 6.00 -2.78
N GLN A 114 -1.80 6.56 -1.58
CA GLN A 114 -0.62 6.72 -0.70
C GLN A 114 -0.80 6.17 0.72
N SER A 115 -1.99 5.70 1.12
CA SER A 115 -2.21 5.20 2.49
C SER A 115 -1.62 3.82 2.73
N ARG A 116 -1.27 3.07 1.67
CA ARG A 116 -0.70 1.73 1.74
C ARG A 116 0.76 1.72 1.32
N ILE A 117 1.58 0.89 1.95
CA ILE A 117 2.99 0.67 1.57
C ILE A 117 3.06 0.12 0.14
N VAL A 118 2.25 -0.89 -0.17
CA VAL A 118 2.06 -1.38 -1.54
C VAL A 118 0.81 -0.74 -2.11
N ARG A 119 0.99 0.10 -3.12
CA ARG A 119 -0.10 0.82 -3.78
C ARG A 119 -1.06 -0.15 -4.49
N LEU A 120 -2.35 0.07 -4.30
CA LEU A 120 -3.40 -0.61 -5.07
C LEU A 120 -3.95 0.31 -6.16
N PRO A 121 -4.32 -0.23 -7.35
CA PRO A 121 -5.06 0.50 -8.35
C PRO A 121 -6.40 1.01 -7.81
N LEU A 122 -6.85 2.20 -8.27
CA LEU A 122 -8.10 2.81 -7.80
C LEU A 122 -9.33 1.91 -7.99
N ASN A 123 -9.35 1.12 -9.05
CA ASN A 123 -10.43 0.15 -9.30
C ASN A 123 -10.52 -0.91 -8.21
N GLN A 124 -9.37 -1.42 -7.74
CA GLN A 124 -9.33 -2.40 -6.64
C GLN A 124 -9.73 -1.76 -5.31
N VAL A 125 -9.30 -0.52 -5.04
CA VAL A 125 -9.73 0.22 -3.85
C VAL A 125 -11.25 0.45 -3.88
N GLY A 126 -11.80 0.78 -5.04
CA GLY A 126 -13.25 0.90 -5.22
C GLY A 126 -14.01 -0.42 -4.94
N SER A 127 -13.49 -1.54 -5.44
CA SER A 127 -14.04 -2.88 -5.18
C SER A 127 -13.94 -3.25 -3.69
N LEU A 128 -12.79 -3.01 -3.05
CA LEU A 128 -12.60 -3.21 -1.61
C LEU A 128 -13.62 -2.43 -0.77
N ASN A 129 -13.85 -1.17 -1.11
CA ASN A 129 -14.82 -0.35 -0.40
C ASN A 129 -16.26 -0.85 -0.55
N LYS A 130 -16.63 -1.35 -1.76
CA LYS A 130 -17.93 -1.97 -2.00
C LYS A 130 -18.09 -3.24 -1.18
N ILE A 131 -17.10 -4.13 -1.22
CA ILE A 131 -17.10 -5.40 -0.47
C ILE A 131 -17.14 -5.12 1.04
N SER A 132 -16.36 -4.16 1.55
CA SER A 132 -16.35 -3.80 2.96
C SER A 132 -17.71 -3.26 3.44
N LYS A 133 -18.41 -2.48 2.61
CA LYS A 133 -19.76 -1.99 2.92
C LYS A 133 -20.79 -3.12 2.96
N ALA A 134 -20.76 -4.01 1.96
CA ALA A 134 -21.63 -5.17 1.92
C ALA A 134 -21.37 -6.11 3.10
N PHE A 135 -20.08 -6.33 3.42
CA PHE A 135 -19.68 -7.11 4.58
C PHE A 135 -20.25 -6.56 5.89
N SER A 136 -20.07 -5.25 6.15
CA SER A 136 -20.58 -4.61 7.36
C SER A 136 -22.12 -4.63 7.43
N LYS A 137 -22.78 -4.45 6.28
CA LYS A 137 -24.25 -4.53 6.20
C LYS A 137 -24.73 -5.94 6.51
N PHE A 138 -24.15 -6.96 5.91
CA PHE A 138 -24.49 -8.36 6.13
C PHE A 138 -24.25 -8.79 7.58
N GLU A 139 -23.11 -8.38 8.18
CA GLU A 139 -22.79 -8.66 9.59
C GLU A 139 -23.80 -8.00 10.53
N GLN A 140 -24.25 -6.80 10.21
CA GLN A 140 -25.26 -6.09 10.99
C GLN A 140 -26.65 -6.74 10.90
N GLU A 141 -27.02 -7.29 9.73
CA GLU A 141 -28.32 -7.92 9.49
C GLU A 141 -28.39 -9.37 10.00
N ASN A 142 -27.29 -10.13 9.91
CA ASN A 142 -27.25 -11.56 10.18
C ASN A 142 -26.43 -11.96 11.42
N GLU A 143 -25.79 -11.01 12.12
CA GLU A 143 -24.95 -11.23 13.32
C GLU A 143 -23.81 -12.24 13.12
N ARG A 144 -23.43 -12.52 11.84
CA ARG A 144 -22.35 -13.42 11.45
C ARG A 144 -21.58 -12.87 10.25
N ARG A 145 -20.38 -13.36 10.07
CA ARG A 145 -19.55 -13.00 8.90
C ARG A 145 -20.11 -13.65 7.63
N PRO A 146 -20.23 -12.90 6.51
CA PRO A 146 -20.65 -13.46 5.23
C PRO A 146 -19.58 -14.37 4.63
N SER A 147 -20.01 -15.39 3.90
CA SER A 147 -19.13 -16.18 3.05
C SER A 147 -18.81 -15.41 1.74
N PRO A 148 -17.70 -15.73 1.03
CA PRO A 148 -17.41 -15.14 -0.26
C PRO A 148 -18.52 -15.34 -1.30
N GLU A 149 -19.26 -16.44 -1.22
CA GLU A 149 -20.37 -16.77 -2.11
C GLU A 149 -21.60 -15.91 -1.85
N GLU A 150 -21.91 -15.62 -0.58
CA GLU A 150 -23.00 -14.73 -0.20
C GLU A 150 -22.72 -13.28 -0.64
N LEU A 151 -21.48 -12.82 -0.47
CA LEU A 151 -21.06 -11.50 -0.97
C LEU A 151 -21.11 -11.43 -2.50
N ALA A 152 -20.79 -12.53 -3.19
CA ALA A 152 -20.90 -12.62 -4.65
C ALA A 152 -22.33 -12.48 -5.13
N GLY A 153 -23.27 -13.11 -4.43
CA GLY A 153 -24.71 -13.00 -4.73
C GLY A 153 -25.26 -11.59 -4.48
N GLU A 154 -24.82 -10.91 -3.40
CA GLU A 154 -25.31 -9.55 -3.08
C GLU A 154 -24.72 -8.48 -4.03
N LEU A 155 -23.44 -8.62 -4.43
CA LEU A 155 -22.75 -7.62 -5.24
C LEU A 155 -22.77 -7.89 -6.74
N ASP A 156 -23.27 -9.05 -7.18
CA ASP A 156 -23.23 -9.52 -8.57
C ASP A 156 -21.79 -9.51 -9.16
N ILE A 157 -20.84 -10.03 -8.35
CA ILE A 157 -19.43 -10.12 -8.69
C ILE A 157 -19.00 -11.59 -8.60
N PRO A 158 -18.16 -12.11 -9.53
CA PRO A 158 -17.64 -13.47 -9.44
C PRO A 158 -16.92 -13.75 -8.12
N VAL A 159 -17.14 -14.95 -7.55
CA VAL A 159 -16.58 -15.38 -6.26
C VAL A 159 -15.05 -15.28 -6.23
N ASP A 160 -14.39 -15.66 -7.32
CA ASP A 160 -12.93 -15.59 -7.45
C ASP A 160 -12.40 -14.17 -7.25
N LYS A 161 -13.06 -13.16 -7.85
CA LYS A 161 -12.68 -11.75 -7.67
C LYS A 161 -12.86 -11.28 -6.24
N ILE A 162 -13.89 -11.74 -5.54
CA ILE A 162 -14.09 -11.39 -4.13
C ILE A 162 -13.01 -12.03 -3.27
N SER A 163 -12.72 -13.32 -3.48
CA SER A 163 -11.68 -14.05 -2.76
C SER A 163 -10.31 -13.37 -2.95
N ASP A 164 -9.95 -13.01 -4.17
CA ASP A 164 -8.68 -12.34 -4.46
C ASP A 164 -8.63 -10.93 -3.86
N THR A 165 -9.75 -10.19 -3.91
CA THR A 165 -9.83 -8.86 -3.29
C THR A 165 -9.73 -8.94 -1.77
N LEU A 166 -10.32 -9.95 -1.13
CA LEU A 166 -10.21 -10.18 0.30
C LEU A 166 -8.78 -10.55 0.73
N LYS A 167 -8.04 -11.36 -0.05
CA LYS A 167 -6.62 -11.67 0.21
C LYS A 167 -5.75 -10.42 0.23
N VAL A 168 -6.04 -9.45 -0.64
CA VAL A 168 -5.30 -8.20 -0.75
C VAL A 168 -5.79 -7.12 0.23
N SER A 169 -6.93 -7.34 0.91
CA SER A 169 -7.54 -6.37 1.82
C SER A 169 -6.68 -6.07 3.05
N GLY A 170 -5.87 -7.03 3.51
CA GLY A 170 -5.02 -6.92 4.69
C GLY A 170 -4.10 -5.70 4.65
N ARG A 171 -3.88 -5.06 5.79
CA ARG A 171 -2.85 -4.04 5.96
C ARG A 171 -1.53 -4.71 6.32
N HIS A 172 -0.42 -4.09 5.90
CA HIS A 172 0.92 -4.54 6.29
C HIS A 172 1.12 -4.34 7.79
N ILE A 173 1.77 -5.30 8.41
CA ILE A 173 2.16 -5.26 9.83
C ILE A 173 3.68 -5.07 9.86
N SER A 174 4.18 -4.28 10.82
CA SER A 174 5.62 -4.14 11.02
C SER A 174 6.19 -5.43 11.59
N VAL A 175 7.27 -5.91 10.98
CA VAL A 175 7.99 -7.10 11.44
C VAL A 175 8.77 -6.82 12.73
N ASP A 176 9.19 -5.57 12.92
CA ASP A 176 9.94 -5.12 14.11
C ASP A 176 9.02 -4.69 15.26
N ALA A 177 7.69 -4.71 15.06
CA ALA A 177 6.76 -4.34 16.11
C ALA A 177 6.72 -5.43 17.20
N PRO A 178 6.82 -5.07 18.49
CA PRO A 178 6.66 -6.01 19.58
C PRO A 178 5.22 -6.56 19.62
N PHE A 179 5.04 -7.80 20.03
CA PHE A 179 3.72 -8.41 20.19
C PHE A 179 2.91 -7.77 21.32
N VAL A 180 3.59 -7.39 22.39
CA VAL A 180 3.02 -6.70 23.56
C VAL A 180 3.87 -5.48 23.88
N GLU A 181 3.25 -4.36 24.22
CA GLU A 181 3.98 -3.17 24.64
C GLU A 181 4.84 -3.49 25.88
N GLY A 182 6.16 -3.29 25.75
CA GLY A 182 7.13 -3.54 26.82
C GLY A 182 7.87 -4.87 26.72
N GLU A 183 7.59 -5.72 25.73
CA GLU A 183 8.39 -6.91 25.42
C GLU A 183 9.37 -6.62 24.27
N ASP A 184 10.54 -7.29 24.32
CA ASP A 184 11.56 -7.17 23.27
C ASP A 184 11.31 -8.15 22.11
N ASN A 185 10.36 -9.08 22.23
CA ASN A 185 10.05 -10.09 21.22
C ASN A 185 9.28 -9.47 20.05
N SER A 186 9.84 -9.54 18.87
CA SER A 186 9.26 -9.04 17.61
C SER A 186 8.75 -10.19 16.74
N LEU A 187 7.92 -9.87 15.74
CA LEU A 187 7.49 -10.86 14.74
C LEU A 187 8.69 -11.43 13.97
N LEU A 188 9.76 -10.66 13.81
CA LEU A 188 10.99 -11.10 13.16
C LEU A 188 11.63 -12.30 13.86
N ASP A 189 11.58 -12.35 15.21
CA ASP A 189 12.20 -13.42 16.01
C ASP A 189 11.46 -14.76 15.87
N VAL A 190 10.19 -14.73 15.47
CA VAL A 190 9.34 -15.91 15.27
C VAL A 190 9.37 -16.42 13.85
N LEU A 191 9.70 -15.56 12.86
CA LEU A 191 9.74 -15.94 11.45
C LEU A 191 10.94 -16.87 11.18
N VAL A 192 10.64 -18.09 10.74
CA VAL A 192 11.64 -19.07 10.34
C VAL A 192 12.01 -18.85 8.88
N ASN A 193 13.31 -18.87 8.59
CA ASN A 193 13.80 -18.81 7.21
C ASN A 193 13.85 -20.23 6.61
N ASP A 194 12.80 -20.60 5.87
CA ASP A 194 12.69 -21.90 5.22
C ASP A 194 13.69 -22.10 4.06
N ASP A 195 14.24 -21.00 3.50
CA ASP A 195 15.22 -21.05 2.43
C ASP A 195 16.66 -21.31 2.94
N SER A 196 16.87 -21.22 4.24
CA SER A 196 18.17 -21.52 4.84
C SER A 196 18.42 -23.03 4.80
N PRO A 197 19.52 -23.50 4.21
CA PRO A 197 19.84 -24.92 4.22
C PRO A 197 20.09 -25.37 5.66
N MET A 198 19.42 -26.42 6.08
CA MET A 198 19.66 -27.05 7.40
C MET A 198 21.15 -27.39 7.57
N ALA A 199 21.69 -27.21 8.74
CA ALA A 199 23.11 -27.37 9.03
C ALA A 199 23.61 -28.83 8.77
N ASP A 200 22.73 -29.81 8.89
CA ASP A 200 22.97 -31.23 8.66
C ASP A 200 22.86 -31.64 7.18
N ARG A 201 22.29 -30.81 6.31
CA ARG A 201 22.07 -31.13 4.89
C ARG A 201 23.37 -31.44 4.13
N SER A 202 24.45 -30.76 4.46
CA SER A 202 25.77 -31.03 3.86
C SER A 202 26.32 -32.38 4.32
N LEU A 203 26.15 -32.75 5.57
CA LEU A 203 26.55 -34.03 6.14
C LEU A 203 25.76 -35.19 5.55
N VAL A 204 24.45 -35.06 5.40
CA VAL A 204 23.58 -36.05 4.76
C VAL A 204 23.98 -36.27 3.30
N ASN A 205 24.25 -35.19 2.54
CA ASN A 205 24.67 -35.25 1.17
C ASN A 205 26.06 -35.93 1.05
N GLU A 206 26.98 -35.61 1.96
CA GLU A 206 28.31 -36.26 1.96
C GLU A 206 28.23 -37.73 2.32
N SER A 207 27.41 -38.11 3.31
CA SER A 207 27.16 -39.49 3.69
C SER A 207 26.56 -40.28 2.50
N LEU A 208 25.55 -39.72 1.84
CA LEU A 208 24.94 -40.29 0.66
C LEU A 208 25.95 -40.48 -0.47
N ALA A 209 26.80 -39.49 -0.72
CA ALA A 209 27.85 -39.61 -1.75
C ALA A 209 28.83 -40.74 -1.45
N ARG A 210 29.24 -40.90 -0.19
CA ARG A 210 30.11 -42.01 0.26
C ARG A 210 29.45 -43.38 0.10
N GLU A 211 28.16 -43.49 0.40
CA GLU A 211 27.40 -44.72 0.19
C GLU A 211 27.26 -45.09 -1.30
N ILE A 212 26.99 -44.10 -2.14
CA ILE A 212 26.95 -44.26 -3.59
C ILE A 212 28.29 -44.73 -4.12
N ASP A 213 29.40 -44.11 -3.70
CA ASP A 213 30.75 -44.52 -4.13
C ASP A 213 31.08 -45.96 -3.67
N ARG A 214 30.67 -46.33 -2.45
CA ARG A 214 30.80 -47.69 -1.92
C ARG A 214 30.01 -48.71 -2.76
N ALA A 215 28.76 -48.38 -3.09
CA ALA A 215 27.91 -49.20 -3.93
C ALA A 215 28.49 -49.36 -5.35
N LEU A 216 28.97 -48.25 -5.94
CA LEU A 216 29.60 -48.26 -7.26
C LEU A 216 30.94 -49.01 -7.29
N SER A 217 31.63 -49.13 -6.14
CA SER A 217 32.89 -49.90 -6.05
C SER A 217 32.69 -51.43 -6.15
N THR A 218 31.48 -51.93 -5.97
CA THR A 218 31.13 -53.35 -6.14
C THR A 218 30.90 -53.74 -7.61
N LEU A 219 30.78 -52.76 -8.52
CA LEU A 219 30.55 -52.97 -9.95
C LEU A 219 31.87 -53.09 -10.72
N THR A 220 31.82 -53.72 -11.89
CA THR A 220 32.97 -53.74 -12.81
C THR A 220 33.24 -52.33 -13.34
N ASP A 221 34.49 -52.03 -13.76
CA ASP A 221 34.89 -50.70 -14.26
C ASP A 221 34.06 -50.21 -15.46
N ARG A 222 33.51 -51.13 -16.25
CA ARG A 222 32.64 -50.81 -17.38
C ARG A 222 31.24 -50.43 -16.94
N GLU A 223 30.69 -51.14 -15.98
CA GLU A 223 29.38 -50.84 -15.39
C GLU A 223 29.41 -49.54 -14.56
N LYS A 224 30.48 -49.36 -13.80
CA LYS A 224 30.68 -48.11 -13.05
C LYS A 224 30.69 -46.89 -13.96
N ARG A 225 31.39 -46.94 -15.09
CA ARG A 225 31.41 -45.85 -16.07
C ARG A 225 30.02 -45.61 -16.66
N ASN A 226 29.34 -46.64 -17.10
CA ASN A 226 28.00 -46.52 -17.66
C ASN A 226 27.04 -45.90 -16.66
N HIS A 227 27.03 -46.33 -15.39
CA HIS A 227 26.20 -45.73 -14.33
C HIS A 227 26.58 -44.29 -14.07
N SER A 228 27.86 -43.95 -14.01
CA SER A 228 28.30 -42.56 -13.81
C SER A 228 27.90 -41.64 -14.97
N ASP A 229 27.90 -42.14 -16.20
CA ASP A 229 27.53 -41.37 -17.39
C ASP A 229 26.01 -41.19 -17.49
N VAL A 230 25.22 -42.24 -17.19
CA VAL A 230 23.74 -42.18 -17.25
C VAL A 230 23.17 -41.29 -16.11
N PHE A 231 23.66 -41.46 -14.90
CA PHE A 231 23.13 -40.76 -13.73
C PHE A 231 23.95 -39.52 -13.33
N ARG A 232 25.09 -39.28 -14.00
CA ARG A 232 26.01 -38.18 -13.70
C ARG A 232 26.27 -37.98 -12.22
N TYR A 233 26.54 -39.05 -11.49
CA TYR A 233 27.04 -38.99 -10.14
C TYR A 233 28.41 -38.31 -10.16
N ARG A 234 28.43 -37.03 -9.85
CA ARG A 234 29.68 -36.28 -9.78
C ARG A 234 30.24 -36.42 -8.38
N THR A 235 31.31 -37.19 -8.25
CA THR A 235 32.15 -37.26 -7.05
C THR A 235 32.57 -35.86 -6.62
N ALA A 236 32.34 -35.57 -5.32
CA ALA A 236 32.88 -34.47 -4.54
C ALA A 236 33.04 -33.12 -5.25
N GLY A 237 32.10 -32.20 -5.04
CA GLY A 237 32.41 -30.79 -5.13
C GLY A 237 31.60 -29.89 -6.07
N ASN A 238 30.49 -30.34 -6.72
CA ASN A 238 29.69 -29.42 -7.51
C ASN A 238 28.17 -29.71 -7.46
N ASP A 239 27.48 -28.68 -7.14
CA ASP A 239 26.08 -28.40 -7.02
C ASP A 239 25.12 -29.22 -7.92
N ILE A 240 24.23 -29.96 -7.28
CA ILE A 240 23.17 -30.77 -7.92
C ILE A 240 22.09 -29.86 -8.58
N ARG A 241 22.15 -28.54 -8.40
CA ARG A 241 21.10 -27.60 -8.86
C ARG A 241 21.17 -27.22 -10.35
N GLY A 242 22.29 -27.49 -11.06
CA GLY A 242 22.51 -26.96 -12.42
C GLY A 242 21.85 -27.71 -13.57
N ASN A 243 21.40 -28.97 -13.41
CA ASN A 243 21.20 -29.84 -14.56
C ASN A 243 19.79 -30.40 -14.82
N ARG A 244 18.75 -29.84 -14.17
CA ARG A 244 17.35 -30.27 -14.46
C ARG A 244 16.79 -29.76 -15.80
N ARG A 245 17.44 -28.81 -16.47
CA ARG A 245 16.90 -28.17 -17.68
C ARG A 245 17.39 -28.75 -19.03
N GLN A 246 18.36 -29.64 -19.03
CA GLN A 246 18.92 -30.16 -20.31
C GLN A 246 18.48 -31.58 -20.72
N ILE A 247 17.76 -32.31 -19.88
CA ILE A 247 17.37 -33.69 -20.17
C ILE A 247 16.11 -33.81 -21.08
N TRP A 248 15.36 -32.71 -21.28
CA TRP A 248 14.09 -32.72 -22.03
C TRP A 248 14.16 -32.09 -23.43
N SER A 249 15.34 -31.84 -23.99
CA SER A 249 15.47 -31.22 -25.32
C SER A 249 15.94 -32.17 -26.42
N HIS A 250 16.03 -33.47 -26.18
CA HIS A 250 16.33 -34.47 -27.22
C HIS A 250 15.49 -35.75 -27.00
N THR A 251 14.21 -35.63 -27.32
CA THR A 251 13.33 -36.70 -27.84
C THR A 251 12.28 -36.06 -28.72
#